data_731973368b4dc50bd0a05ac1abf0868b
#
_entry.id   731973368b4dc50bd0a05ac1abf0868b
#
_cell.length_a   1.000
_cell.length_b   1.000
_cell.length_c   1.000
_cell.angle_alpha   90.00
_cell.angle_beta   90.00
_cell.angle_gamma   90.00
#
_symmetry.space_group_name_H-M   'P 1'
#
loop_
_entity.id
_entity.type
_entity.pdbx_description
1 polymer ?
#
loop_
_entity_poly.entity_id
_entity_poly.type
_entity_poly.pdbx_seq_one_letter_code
_entity_poly.pdbx_strand_id
1 'polypeptide(L)'
;MATSTEPLTGSASITIDRPVNEVFAAVSDIARMGEWSPECVECRWAEGVDSPGVGAAFSGDNVAKAGPLTLKRWTTSSEVTGCEPDALFEFVAEGYTTWRYEFEARDGSTVVTESFSFAPPEGVQKFLYETVMRRSKNMVKGMDATLRRLKVVLEA
;
A
#
# COMPACT_ATOMS: atom_id res chain seq x y z
N MET A 1 21.71 26.35 -2.19
CA MET A 1 20.42 25.91 -2.69
C MET A 1 19.89 24.76 -1.86
N ALA A 2 18.78 24.96 -1.22
CA ALA A 2 18.12 23.90 -0.49
C ALA A 2 17.64 22.84 -1.48
N THR A 3 18.22 21.65 -1.43
CA THR A 3 17.63 20.49 -2.07
C THR A 3 16.31 20.23 -1.36
N SER A 4 15.22 20.25 -2.10
CA SER A 4 13.92 19.95 -1.56
C SER A 4 13.96 18.54 -0.94
N THR A 5 13.81 18.47 0.38
CA THR A 5 13.67 17.21 1.12
C THR A 5 12.21 16.78 1.20
N GLU A 6 11.34 17.41 0.39
CA GLU A 6 9.92 17.07 0.38
C GLU A 6 9.73 15.63 -0.10
N PRO A 7 8.93 14.84 0.62
CA PRO A 7 8.63 13.48 0.22
C PRO A 7 7.84 13.46 -1.09
N LEU A 8 8.09 12.43 -1.90
CA LEU A 8 7.26 12.17 -3.07
C LEU A 8 5.95 11.55 -2.59
N THR A 9 4.84 12.09 -3.07
CA THR A 9 3.51 11.64 -2.70
C THR A 9 2.68 11.33 -3.94
N GLY A 10 1.70 10.47 -3.77
CA GLY A 10 0.71 10.18 -4.80
C GLY A 10 -0.52 9.59 -4.16
N SER A 11 -1.66 9.66 -4.85
CA SER A 11 -2.91 9.10 -4.35
C SER A 11 -3.80 8.64 -5.49
N ALA A 12 -4.69 7.70 -5.16
CA ALA A 12 -5.75 7.22 -6.04
C ALA A 12 -6.96 6.85 -5.19
N SER A 13 -8.16 6.95 -5.76
CA SER A 13 -9.40 6.64 -5.06
C SER A 13 -10.31 5.78 -5.91
N ILE A 14 -11.15 4.99 -5.25
CA ILE A 14 -12.18 4.19 -5.90
C ILE A 14 -13.39 4.08 -4.99
N THR A 15 -14.59 3.92 -5.57
CA THR A 15 -15.80 3.60 -4.81
C THR A 15 -16.09 2.12 -4.94
N ILE A 16 -16.24 1.46 -3.79
CA ILE A 16 -16.56 0.02 -3.70
C ILE A 16 -17.97 -0.12 -3.14
N ASP A 17 -18.81 -0.89 -3.84
CA ASP A 17 -20.20 -1.11 -3.44
C ASP A 17 -20.30 -2.18 -2.34
N ARG A 18 -19.70 -1.88 -1.20
CA ARG A 18 -19.73 -2.68 0.02
C ARG A 18 -19.67 -1.77 1.24
N PRO A 19 -20.23 -2.19 2.38
CA PRO A 19 -20.18 -1.41 3.61
C PRO A 19 -18.76 -1.16 4.09
N VAL A 20 -18.54 -0.02 4.73
CA VAL A 20 -17.20 0.40 5.17
C VAL A 20 -16.51 -0.60 6.10
N ASN A 21 -17.26 -1.27 6.97
CA ASN A 21 -16.70 -2.27 7.87
C ASN A 21 -16.13 -3.48 7.13
N GLU A 22 -16.79 -3.92 6.04
CA GLU A 22 -16.29 -5.01 5.22
C GLU A 22 -15.04 -4.62 4.44
N VAL A 23 -15.03 -3.41 3.89
CA VAL A 23 -13.90 -2.90 3.12
C VAL A 23 -12.68 -2.69 4.02
N PHE A 24 -12.87 -2.08 5.17
CA PHE A 24 -11.80 -1.90 6.16
C PHE A 24 -11.24 -3.25 6.63
N ALA A 25 -12.11 -4.20 6.97
CA ALA A 25 -11.68 -5.52 7.42
C ALA A 25 -10.84 -6.24 6.37
N ALA A 26 -11.20 -6.13 5.10
CA ALA A 26 -10.43 -6.72 4.00
C ALA A 26 -9.05 -6.07 3.85
N VAL A 27 -9.00 -4.74 3.77
CA VAL A 27 -7.74 -4.00 3.55
C VAL A 27 -6.78 -4.15 4.72
N SER A 28 -7.29 -4.12 5.95
CA SER A 28 -6.45 -4.25 7.15
C SER A 28 -6.00 -5.69 7.43
N ASP A 29 -6.57 -6.67 6.76
CA ASP A 29 -6.10 -8.06 6.81
C ASP A 29 -4.99 -8.25 5.78
N ILE A 30 -3.75 -8.00 6.18
CA ILE A 30 -2.61 -8.04 5.26
C ILE A 30 -2.38 -9.43 4.65
N ALA A 31 -2.88 -10.48 5.26
CA ALA A 31 -2.78 -11.83 4.69
C ALA A 31 -3.53 -11.94 3.35
N ARG A 32 -4.50 -11.06 3.11
CA ARG A 32 -5.25 -11.00 1.85
C ARG A 32 -4.61 -10.10 0.79
N MET A 33 -3.54 -9.38 1.11
CA MET A 33 -2.94 -8.39 0.20
C MET A 33 -2.58 -8.96 -1.17
N GLY A 34 -2.18 -10.23 -1.24
CA GLY A 34 -1.88 -10.90 -2.50
C GLY A 34 -3.07 -11.04 -3.45
N GLU A 35 -4.31 -10.87 -2.96
CA GLU A 35 -5.51 -10.95 -3.81
C GLU A 35 -5.66 -9.71 -4.72
N TRP A 36 -5.12 -8.57 -4.32
CA TRP A 36 -5.28 -7.32 -5.07
C TRP A 36 -3.98 -6.58 -5.39
N SER A 37 -2.89 -6.84 -4.69
CA SER A 37 -1.61 -6.20 -4.99
C SER A 37 -1.01 -6.75 -6.29
N PRO A 38 -0.51 -5.89 -7.20
CA PRO A 38 0.18 -6.36 -8.39
C PRO A 38 1.59 -6.88 -8.12
N GLU A 39 2.19 -6.54 -6.98
CA GLU A 39 3.56 -6.95 -6.62
C GLU A 39 3.60 -7.96 -5.49
N CYS A 40 2.83 -7.75 -4.43
CA CYS A 40 2.81 -8.65 -3.28
C CYS A 40 2.08 -9.94 -3.60
N VAL A 41 2.77 -11.06 -3.46
CA VAL A 41 2.15 -12.39 -3.67
C VAL A 41 1.71 -13.03 -2.36
N GLU A 42 2.38 -12.72 -1.26
CA GLU A 42 2.05 -13.25 0.05
C GLU A 42 2.49 -12.27 1.13
N CYS A 43 1.61 -11.96 2.07
CA CYS A 43 1.92 -11.18 3.26
C CYS A 43 1.55 -11.96 4.51
N ARG A 44 2.34 -11.77 5.57
CA ARG A 44 2.12 -12.47 6.83
C ARG A 44 2.45 -11.57 8.01
N TRP A 45 1.66 -11.67 9.06
CA TRP A 45 1.95 -11.01 10.33
C TRP A 45 3.19 -11.59 10.97
N ALA A 46 3.91 -10.77 11.72
CA ALA A 46 5.04 -11.22 12.52
C ALA A 46 4.56 -12.21 13.59
N GLU A 47 5.48 -13.04 14.09
CA GLU A 47 5.17 -14.00 15.15
C GLU A 47 4.57 -13.28 16.37
N GLY A 48 3.45 -13.83 16.87
CA GLY A 48 2.75 -13.25 18.02
C GLY A 48 1.75 -12.14 17.68
N VAL A 49 1.62 -11.76 16.41
CA VAL A 49 0.66 -10.76 15.95
C VAL A 49 -0.57 -11.47 15.37
N ASP A 50 -1.74 -11.26 15.98
CA ASP A 50 -2.98 -11.92 15.58
C ASP A 50 -3.95 -11.02 14.81
N SER A 51 -3.78 -9.70 14.89
CA SER A 51 -4.72 -8.75 14.31
C SER A 51 -4.06 -7.42 14.01
N PRO A 52 -4.65 -6.61 13.09
CA PRO A 52 -4.12 -5.29 12.80
C PRO A 52 -4.21 -4.35 14.03
N GLY A 53 -3.18 -3.55 14.21
CA GLY A 53 -3.11 -2.54 15.25
C GLY A 53 -1.81 -1.79 15.15
N VAL A 54 -1.75 -0.58 15.70
CA VAL A 54 -0.52 0.23 15.72
C VAL A 54 0.60 -0.54 16.41
N GLY A 55 1.76 -0.60 15.77
CA GLY A 55 2.91 -1.36 16.24
C GLY A 55 3.00 -2.79 15.71
N ALA A 56 1.95 -3.29 15.07
CA ALA A 56 1.95 -4.62 14.49
C ALA A 56 2.90 -4.67 13.28
N ALA A 57 3.80 -5.64 13.28
CA ALA A 57 4.76 -5.84 12.19
C ALA A 57 4.29 -6.94 11.24
N PHE A 58 4.64 -6.81 9.97
CA PHE A 58 4.37 -7.84 8.97
C PHE A 58 5.43 -7.83 7.88
N SER A 59 5.50 -8.90 7.12
CA SER A 59 6.39 -9.01 5.97
C SER A 59 5.61 -9.40 4.72
N GLY A 60 6.13 -9.01 3.57
CA GLY A 60 5.54 -9.33 2.28
C GLY A 60 6.57 -9.85 1.31
N ASP A 61 6.22 -10.91 0.60
CA ASP A 61 7.02 -11.43 -0.51
C ASP A 61 6.49 -10.81 -1.80
N ASN A 62 7.38 -10.17 -2.56
CA ASN A 62 7.03 -9.41 -3.74
C ASN A 62 7.72 -9.96 -4.97
N VAL A 63 7.08 -9.76 -6.12
CA VAL A 63 7.65 -10.12 -7.43
C VAL A 63 7.48 -8.97 -8.41
N ALA A 64 8.47 -8.78 -9.28
CA ALA A 64 8.34 -7.93 -10.44
C ALA A 64 8.36 -8.84 -11.66
N LYS A 65 7.35 -8.71 -12.51
CA LYS A 65 7.17 -9.55 -13.69
C LYS A 65 7.19 -8.73 -14.97
N ALA A 66 7.69 -9.36 -16.05
CA ALA A 66 7.47 -8.91 -17.42
C ALA A 66 6.72 -10.05 -18.14
N GLY A 67 5.40 -9.90 -18.30
CA GLY A 67 4.55 -10.99 -18.79
C GLY A 67 4.61 -12.20 -17.87
N PRO A 68 4.87 -13.43 -18.38
CA PRO A 68 4.97 -14.62 -17.53
C PRO A 68 6.34 -14.75 -16.83
N LEU A 69 7.30 -13.90 -17.16
CA LEU A 69 8.67 -13.98 -16.63
C LEU A 69 8.82 -13.19 -15.34
N THR A 70 9.29 -13.85 -14.27
CA THR A 70 9.64 -13.16 -13.02
C THR A 70 11.06 -12.59 -13.14
N LEU A 71 11.17 -11.26 -13.07
CA LEU A 71 12.45 -10.54 -13.18
C LEU A 71 13.14 -10.37 -11.84
N LYS A 72 12.37 -10.21 -10.75
CA LYS A 72 12.92 -9.94 -9.43
C LYS A 72 11.97 -10.43 -8.34
N ARG A 73 12.55 -10.94 -7.24
CA ARG A 73 11.83 -11.26 -6.01
C ARG A 73 12.50 -10.56 -4.85
N TRP A 74 11.71 -10.03 -3.93
CA TRP A 74 12.25 -9.41 -2.72
C TRP A 74 11.21 -9.47 -1.59
N THR A 75 11.69 -9.35 -0.35
CA THR A 75 10.84 -9.33 0.84
C THR A 75 10.89 -7.94 1.46
N THR A 76 9.72 -7.43 1.84
CA THR A 76 9.60 -6.16 2.55
C THR A 76 9.18 -6.40 3.99
N SER A 77 9.67 -5.54 4.90
CA SER A 77 9.26 -5.52 6.30
C SER A 77 8.51 -4.23 6.57
N SER A 78 7.36 -4.32 7.22
CA SER A 78 6.47 -3.20 7.45
C SER A 78 5.96 -3.17 8.89
N GLU A 79 5.55 -1.98 9.34
CA GLU A 79 4.96 -1.78 10.64
C GLU A 79 3.72 -0.89 10.50
N VAL A 80 2.62 -1.29 11.14
CA VAL A 80 1.39 -0.51 11.15
C VAL A 80 1.59 0.73 12.03
N THR A 81 1.34 1.91 11.47
CA THR A 81 1.48 3.20 12.14
C THR A 81 0.16 3.90 12.36
N GLY A 82 -0.91 3.47 11.70
CA GLY A 82 -2.25 3.99 11.89
C GLY A 82 -3.28 2.89 11.68
N CYS A 83 -4.20 2.76 12.61
CA CYS A 83 -5.28 1.77 12.50
C CYS A 83 -6.49 2.28 13.27
N GLU A 84 -7.43 2.89 12.55
CA GLU A 84 -8.70 3.34 13.09
C GLU A 84 -9.83 2.60 12.37
N PRO A 85 -10.60 1.76 13.07
CA PRO A 85 -11.65 0.96 12.45
C PRO A 85 -12.57 1.80 11.56
N ASP A 86 -12.79 1.31 10.35
CA ASP A 86 -13.66 1.91 9.34
C ASP A 86 -13.21 3.30 8.84
N ALA A 87 -12.03 3.77 9.20
CA ALA A 87 -11.54 5.10 8.85
C ALA A 87 -10.13 5.12 8.26
N LEU A 88 -9.17 4.39 8.84
CA LEU A 88 -7.76 4.52 8.48
C LEU A 88 -6.99 3.22 8.69
N PHE A 89 -6.17 2.87 7.71
CA PHE A 89 -5.13 1.85 7.85
C PHE A 89 -3.85 2.38 7.20
N GLU A 90 -2.79 2.50 7.99
CA GLU A 90 -1.51 3.05 7.54
C GLU A 90 -0.36 2.17 8.01
N PHE A 91 0.62 1.98 7.15
CA PHE A 91 1.85 1.28 7.52
C PHE A 91 3.07 1.88 6.81
N VAL A 92 4.23 1.69 7.40
CA VAL A 92 5.51 2.11 6.83
C VAL A 92 6.28 0.87 6.39
N ALA A 93 6.62 0.83 5.11
CA ALA A 93 7.40 -0.24 4.50
C ALA A 93 8.87 0.16 4.45
N GLU A 94 9.75 -0.73 4.92
CA GLU A 94 11.21 -0.55 4.91
C GLU A 94 11.69 0.73 5.61
N GLY A 95 10.86 1.31 6.50
CA GLY A 95 11.19 2.49 7.27
C GLY A 95 11.15 3.82 6.51
N TYR A 96 10.82 3.81 5.21
CA TYR A 96 10.84 5.04 4.42
C TYR A 96 9.65 5.25 3.47
N THR A 97 8.82 4.25 3.23
CA THR A 97 7.61 4.41 2.41
C THR A 97 6.37 4.26 3.26
N THR A 98 5.59 5.32 3.38
CA THR A 98 4.32 5.28 4.09
C THR A 98 3.20 5.00 3.11
N TRP A 99 2.41 3.97 3.37
CA TRP A 99 1.21 3.62 2.63
C TRP A 99 0.01 3.88 3.52
N ARG A 100 -0.97 4.60 2.99
CA ARG A 100 -2.14 5.02 3.76
C ARG A 100 -3.43 4.72 2.99
N TYR A 101 -4.36 4.07 3.66
CA TYR A 101 -5.71 3.82 3.15
C TYR A 101 -6.70 4.58 4.04
N GLU A 102 -7.50 5.43 3.44
CA GLU A 102 -8.58 6.14 4.10
C GLU A 102 -9.92 5.66 3.57
N PHE A 103 -10.90 5.52 4.47
CA PHE A 103 -12.20 4.93 4.17
C PHE A 103 -13.29 5.93 4.52
N GLU A 104 -14.20 6.17 3.57
CA GLU A 104 -15.35 7.05 3.77
C GLU A 104 -16.62 6.32 3.37
N ALA A 105 -17.55 6.15 4.30
CA ALA A 105 -18.85 5.53 4.03
C ALA A 105 -19.75 6.50 3.25
N ARG A 106 -20.38 6.01 2.17
CA ARG A 106 -21.34 6.76 1.37
C ARG A 106 -22.51 5.88 0.95
N ASP A 107 -23.64 6.02 1.63
CA ASP A 107 -24.90 5.34 1.26
C ASP A 107 -24.77 3.83 1.00
N GLY A 108 -24.08 3.14 1.90
CA GLY A 108 -23.85 1.69 1.79
C GLY A 108 -22.66 1.29 0.94
N SER A 109 -22.03 2.25 0.28
CA SER A 109 -20.76 2.08 -0.45
C SER A 109 -19.63 2.72 0.33
N THR A 110 -18.40 2.48 -0.10
CA THR A 110 -17.20 3.01 0.54
C THR A 110 -16.29 3.66 -0.49
N VAL A 111 -15.86 4.89 -0.22
CA VAL A 111 -14.77 5.51 -0.98
C VAL A 111 -13.47 5.16 -0.29
N VAL A 112 -12.58 4.48 -1.01
CA VAL A 112 -11.25 4.13 -0.53
C VAL A 112 -10.24 5.03 -1.23
N THR A 113 -9.43 5.73 -0.46
CA THR A 113 -8.31 6.52 -0.97
C THR A 113 -7.02 5.90 -0.49
N GLU A 114 -6.19 5.46 -1.43
CA GLU A 114 -4.85 4.96 -1.16
C GLU A 114 -3.85 6.05 -1.51
N SER A 115 -2.91 6.29 -0.62
CA SER A 115 -1.85 7.28 -0.85
C SER A 115 -0.51 6.74 -0.36
N PHE A 116 0.57 7.28 -0.92
CA PHE A 116 1.90 6.99 -0.43
C PHE A 116 2.69 8.28 -0.20
N SER A 117 3.66 8.18 0.70
CA SER A 117 4.67 9.20 0.93
C SER A 117 6.03 8.49 0.99
N PHE A 118 6.93 8.90 0.13
CA PHE A 118 8.26 8.30 0.02
C PHE A 118 9.32 9.36 0.24
N ALA A 119 10.16 9.18 1.27
CA ALA A 119 11.26 10.06 1.57
C ALA A 119 12.58 9.33 1.26
N PRO A 120 13.24 9.63 0.13
CA PRO A 120 14.50 8.98 -0.19
C PRO A 120 15.58 9.38 0.82
N PRO A 121 16.53 8.46 1.15
CA PRO A 121 17.62 8.76 2.06
C PRO A 121 18.48 9.94 1.54
N GLU A 122 18.97 10.77 2.46
CA GLU A 122 19.88 11.87 2.12
C GLU A 122 21.14 11.35 1.43
N GLY A 123 21.68 12.14 0.51
CA GLY A 123 22.92 11.85 -0.20
C GLY A 123 22.77 11.06 -1.49
N VAL A 124 21.63 10.47 -1.74
CA VAL A 124 21.36 9.68 -2.96
C VAL A 124 20.49 10.44 -3.95
N GLN A 125 20.05 11.65 -3.58
CA GLN A 125 19.01 12.42 -4.28
C GLN A 125 19.34 12.81 -5.72
N LYS A 126 20.60 13.10 -6.03
CA LYS A 126 20.99 13.52 -7.39
C LYS A 126 21.05 12.37 -8.38
N PHE A 127 21.47 11.20 -7.93
CA PHE A 127 21.66 10.03 -8.79
C PHE A 127 20.37 9.28 -9.11
N LEU A 128 19.39 9.39 -8.23
CA LEU A 128 18.17 8.58 -8.29
C LEU A 128 16.92 9.38 -8.63
N TYR A 129 17.05 10.71 -8.87
CA TYR A 129 15.86 11.54 -9.11
C TYR A 129 15.00 11.00 -10.26
N GLU A 130 15.60 10.66 -11.38
CA GLU A 130 14.86 10.08 -12.51
C GLU A 130 14.30 8.69 -12.18
N THR A 131 15.08 7.87 -11.49
CA THR A 131 14.64 6.54 -11.04
C THR A 131 13.52 6.66 -10.02
N VAL A 132 13.63 7.60 -9.08
CA VAL A 132 12.62 7.88 -8.06
C VAL A 132 11.34 8.41 -8.71
N MET A 133 11.44 9.30 -9.70
CA MET A 133 10.28 9.82 -10.42
C MET A 133 9.56 8.72 -11.23
N ARG A 134 10.31 7.82 -11.86
CA ARG A 134 9.74 6.65 -12.53
C ARG A 134 9.04 5.73 -11.54
N ARG A 135 9.69 5.48 -10.40
CA ARG A 135 9.13 4.64 -9.35
C ARG A 135 7.83 5.24 -8.82
N SER A 136 7.80 6.56 -8.61
CA SER A 136 6.60 7.27 -8.18
C SER A 136 5.44 7.09 -9.16
N LYS A 137 5.68 7.24 -10.46
CA LYS A 137 4.65 7.01 -11.49
C LYS A 137 4.18 5.56 -11.50
N ASN A 138 5.10 4.61 -11.34
CA ASN A 138 4.77 3.19 -11.27
C ASN A 138 3.97 2.86 -10.01
N MET A 139 4.26 3.53 -8.89
CA MET A 139 3.52 3.37 -7.65
C MET A 139 2.08 3.86 -7.78
N VAL A 140 1.86 4.99 -8.47
CA VAL A 140 0.50 5.49 -8.74
C VAL A 140 -0.28 4.50 -9.63
N LYS A 141 0.33 3.98 -10.66
CA LYS A 141 -0.28 2.94 -11.51
C LYS A 141 -0.58 1.67 -10.71
N GLY A 142 0.34 1.29 -9.83
CA GLY A 142 0.17 0.15 -8.94
C GLY A 142 -1.00 0.34 -7.97
N MET A 143 -1.17 1.54 -7.41
CA MET A 143 -2.30 1.86 -6.55
C MET A 143 -3.63 1.74 -7.30
N ASP A 144 -3.69 2.29 -8.51
CA ASP A 144 -4.88 2.20 -9.34
C ASP A 144 -5.25 0.74 -9.64
N ALA A 145 -4.27 -0.08 -10.00
CA ALA A 145 -4.46 -1.50 -10.23
C ALA A 145 -4.90 -2.24 -8.96
N THR A 146 -4.30 -1.91 -7.82
CA THR A 146 -4.66 -2.48 -6.52
C THR A 146 -6.13 -2.18 -6.19
N LEU A 147 -6.53 -0.92 -6.31
CA LEU A 147 -7.89 -0.50 -5.99
C LEU A 147 -8.93 -1.14 -6.92
N ARG A 148 -8.63 -1.26 -8.21
CA ARG A 148 -9.52 -1.93 -9.16
C ARG A 148 -9.70 -3.41 -8.84
N ARG A 149 -8.61 -4.10 -8.48
CA ARG A 149 -8.69 -5.52 -8.09
C ARG A 149 -9.43 -5.69 -6.78
N LEU A 150 -9.17 -4.80 -5.82
CA LEU A 150 -9.87 -4.79 -4.53
C LEU A 150 -11.38 -4.68 -4.76
N LYS A 151 -11.79 -3.76 -5.63
CA LYS A 151 -13.21 -3.60 -6.00
C LYS A 151 -13.79 -4.87 -6.61
N VAL A 152 -13.09 -5.48 -7.55
CA VAL A 152 -13.54 -6.73 -8.20
C VAL A 152 -13.70 -7.86 -7.18
N VAL A 153 -12.71 -8.02 -6.29
CA VAL A 153 -12.73 -9.09 -5.27
C VAL A 153 -13.87 -8.88 -4.28
N LEU A 154 -14.04 -7.66 -3.78
CA LEU A 154 -15.04 -7.39 -2.75
C LEU A 154 -16.48 -7.33 -3.28
N GLU A 155 -16.67 -6.95 -4.54
CA GLU A 155 -18.01 -6.91 -5.16
C GLU A 155 -18.44 -8.21 -5.80
N ALA A 156 -17.55 -9.19 -5.82
CA ALA A 156 -17.86 -10.51 -6.40
C ALA A 156 -18.94 -11.27 -5.62
#